data_318e11dae4e2edcaf2624c2dacd9fb4d
#
_entry.id   318e11dae4e2edcaf2624c2dacd9fb4d
#
_cell.length_a   1.000
_cell.length_b   1.000
_cell.length_c   1.000
_cell.angle_alpha   90.00
_cell.angle_beta   90.00
_cell.angle_gamma   90.00
#
_symmetry.space_group_name_H-M   'P 1'
#
loop_
_entity.id
_entity.type
_entity.pdbx_description
1 polymer ?
#
loop_
_entity_poly.entity_id
_entity_poly.type
_entity_poly.pdbx_seq_one_letter_code
_entity_poly.pdbx_strand_id
1 'polypeptide(L)'
;MLKSSYKVMPKIRIYFEKKIVKDHKILLDSKQIHYLKNVMRKRTGDSIIAFNSNYEWECKLDLNVEKSIIPVNLVRKKIILPDIWLCFALIKIKNMNNLVEKISEIGVKKIVPMFSEFSPRIQININRFKKISIEAVEQSDSLSLPEISHPVSLPELLENWDNERIIFLCDEIGGNQILSAKKIIKEYKKFAIFIGPVGGWSFADRGHFNDKKTYKISLG
;
A
#
# COMPACT_ATOMS: atom_id res chain seq x y z
N MET A 1 3.15 -15.17 -37.61
CA MET A 1 4.26 -14.84 -36.68
C MET A 1 4.14 -13.38 -36.29
N LEU A 2 3.47 -13.12 -35.15
CA LEU A 2 3.39 -11.78 -34.58
C LEU A 2 4.66 -11.56 -33.74
N LYS A 3 5.58 -10.76 -34.24
CA LYS A 3 6.71 -10.25 -33.45
C LYS A 3 6.14 -9.32 -32.39
N SER A 4 5.98 -9.83 -31.21
CA SER A 4 5.78 -9.02 -30.01
C SER A 4 7.03 -8.15 -29.83
N SER A 5 6.95 -6.90 -30.23
CA SER A 5 7.95 -5.90 -29.89
C SER A 5 7.83 -5.62 -28.38
N TYR A 6 8.59 -6.33 -27.58
CA TYR A 6 8.82 -5.94 -26.18
C TYR A 6 9.55 -4.58 -26.21
N LYS A 7 8.76 -3.50 -26.22
CA LYS A 7 9.26 -2.16 -25.97
C LYS A 7 9.73 -2.17 -24.52
N VAL A 8 11.05 -2.08 -24.31
CA VAL A 8 11.60 -1.96 -22.96
C VAL A 8 10.95 -0.73 -22.32
N MET A 9 10.04 -0.97 -21.38
CA MET A 9 9.36 0.10 -20.67
C MET A 9 10.37 0.92 -19.87
N PRO A 10 10.25 2.24 -19.83
CA PRO A 10 11.10 3.05 -18.99
C PRO A 10 10.96 2.60 -17.53
N LYS A 11 12.08 2.28 -16.89
CA LYS A 11 12.11 1.76 -15.51
C LYS A 11 11.76 2.79 -14.44
N ILE A 12 11.72 4.09 -14.81
CA ILE A 12 11.46 5.17 -13.86
C ILE A 12 9.98 5.42 -13.78
N ARG A 13 9.42 5.21 -12.59
CA ARG A 13 8.02 5.45 -12.27
C ARG A 13 7.92 6.54 -11.22
N ILE A 14 7.00 7.48 -11.41
CA ILE A 14 6.75 8.57 -10.46
C ILE A 14 5.26 8.66 -10.18
N TYR A 15 4.92 8.69 -8.89
CA TYR A 15 3.54 8.83 -8.43
C TYR A 15 3.07 10.29 -8.48
N PHE A 16 1.85 10.50 -8.97
CA PHE A 16 1.16 11.78 -8.96
C PHE A 16 -0.22 11.63 -8.32
N GLU A 17 -0.50 12.40 -7.29
CA GLU A 17 -1.79 12.34 -6.62
C GLU A 17 -2.93 12.85 -7.51
N LYS A 18 -2.62 13.81 -8.38
CA LYS A 18 -3.59 14.45 -9.28
C LYS A 18 -3.97 13.57 -10.45
N LYS A 19 -5.10 13.92 -11.10
CA LYS A 19 -5.55 13.26 -12.32
C LYS A 19 -4.52 13.46 -13.43
N ILE A 20 -4.13 12.37 -14.09
CA ILE A 20 -3.27 12.36 -15.27
C ILE A 20 -4.17 12.30 -16.49
N VAL A 21 -4.04 13.28 -17.40
CA VAL A 21 -4.85 13.37 -18.61
C VAL A 21 -3.92 13.44 -19.81
N LYS A 22 -4.27 12.71 -20.87
CA LYS A 22 -3.50 12.70 -22.13
C LYS A 22 -3.27 14.11 -22.65
N ASP A 23 -2.07 14.38 -23.15
CA ASP A 23 -1.62 15.65 -23.74
C ASP A 23 -1.73 16.88 -22.82
N HIS A 24 -2.09 16.69 -21.54
CA HIS A 24 -2.10 17.76 -20.54
C HIS A 24 -0.80 17.78 -19.76
N LYS A 25 -0.15 18.93 -19.78
CA LYS A 25 1.10 19.17 -19.09
C LYS A 25 0.95 19.08 -17.57
N ILE A 26 1.91 18.39 -16.93
CA ILE A 26 2.02 18.27 -15.48
C ILE A 26 3.36 18.85 -15.05
N LEU A 27 3.33 19.91 -14.22
CA LEU A 27 4.55 20.50 -13.69
C LEU A 27 5.18 19.57 -12.65
N LEU A 28 6.50 19.49 -12.71
CA LEU A 28 7.31 18.76 -11.74
C LEU A 28 7.70 19.65 -10.58
N ASP A 29 7.71 19.12 -9.38
CA ASP A 29 8.26 19.83 -8.22
C ASP A 29 9.81 19.77 -8.23
N SER A 30 10.42 20.55 -7.33
CA SER A 30 11.88 20.65 -7.24
C SER A 30 12.57 19.32 -6.92
N LYS A 31 11.92 18.46 -6.14
CA LYS A 31 12.45 17.13 -5.76
C LYS A 31 12.39 16.17 -6.94
N GLN A 32 11.28 16.17 -7.67
CA GLN A 32 11.10 15.37 -8.87
C GLN A 32 12.10 15.78 -9.98
N ILE A 33 12.30 17.10 -10.15
CA ILE A 33 13.30 17.62 -11.11
C ILE A 33 14.71 17.17 -10.70
N HIS A 34 15.07 17.34 -9.42
CA HIS A 34 16.38 16.92 -8.90
C HIS A 34 16.59 15.41 -9.12
N TYR A 35 15.60 14.61 -8.76
CA TYR A 35 15.64 13.16 -8.92
C TYR A 35 15.82 12.76 -10.38
N LEU A 36 15.00 13.28 -11.28
CA LEU A 36 15.07 12.94 -12.70
C LEU A 36 16.37 13.40 -13.35
N LYS A 37 16.79 14.67 -13.11
CA LYS A 37 17.95 15.26 -13.76
C LYS A 37 19.27 14.79 -13.16
N ASN A 38 19.39 14.82 -11.82
CA ASN A 38 20.67 14.64 -11.15
C ASN A 38 20.91 13.18 -10.72
N VAL A 39 19.87 12.47 -10.28
CA VAL A 39 19.99 11.07 -9.84
C VAL A 39 19.83 10.14 -11.02
N MET A 40 18.74 10.27 -11.76
CA MET A 40 18.42 9.38 -12.88
C MET A 40 19.00 9.82 -14.23
N ARG A 41 19.65 10.99 -14.28
CA ARG A 41 20.35 11.55 -15.44
C ARG A 41 19.50 11.63 -16.71
N LYS A 42 18.21 11.92 -16.53
CA LYS A 42 17.26 12.09 -17.63
C LYS A 42 17.41 13.44 -18.30
N ARG A 43 17.03 13.50 -19.57
CA ARG A 43 17.08 14.70 -20.42
C ARG A 43 15.71 15.03 -20.98
N THR A 44 15.52 16.25 -21.45
CA THR A 44 14.35 16.64 -22.23
C THR A 44 14.19 15.71 -23.43
N GLY A 45 12.98 15.24 -23.67
CA GLY A 45 12.65 14.24 -24.71
C GLY A 45 12.68 12.79 -24.22
N ASP A 46 13.32 12.47 -23.11
CA ASP A 46 13.25 11.12 -22.51
C ASP A 46 11.83 10.78 -22.07
N SER A 47 11.58 9.48 -21.90
CA SER A 47 10.31 8.98 -21.38
C SER A 47 10.45 8.50 -19.94
N ILE A 48 9.40 8.72 -19.17
CA ILE A 48 9.17 8.14 -17.85
C ILE A 48 7.75 7.59 -17.77
N ILE A 49 7.47 6.87 -16.70
CA ILE A 49 6.11 6.47 -16.32
C ILE A 49 5.60 7.41 -15.24
N ALA A 50 4.48 8.07 -15.51
CA ALA A 50 3.70 8.77 -14.49
C ALA A 50 2.48 7.92 -14.16
N PHE A 51 2.19 7.73 -12.88
CA PHE A 51 1.03 6.94 -12.47
C PHE A 51 0.31 7.51 -11.25
N ASN A 52 -0.93 7.11 -11.10
CA ASN A 52 -1.73 7.30 -9.89
C ASN A 52 -2.54 6.03 -9.61
N SER A 53 -3.39 6.07 -8.59
CA SER A 53 -4.21 4.91 -8.23
C SER A 53 -5.20 4.44 -9.31
N ASN A 54 -5.30 5.11 -10.46
CA ASN A 54 -6.26 4.78 -11.52
C ASN A 54 -5.61 4.43 -12.86
N TYR A 55 -4.47 5.06 -13.18
CA TYR A 55 -3.87 4.98 -14.50
C TYR A 55 -2.35 5.03 -14.43
N GLU A 56 -1.72 4.43 -15.40
CA GLU A 56 -0.28 4.52 -15.65
C GLU A 56 -0.06 5.00 -17.09
N TRP A 57 0.75 6.03 -17.25
CA TRP A 57 0.99 6.71 -18.50
C TRP A 57 2.48 6.80 -18.81
N GLU A 58 2.85 6.50 -20.05
CA GLU A 58 4.14 6.94 -20.59
C GLU A 58 4.09 8.43 -20.87
N CYS A 59 5.07 9.15 -20.33
CA CYS A 59 5.16 10.61 -20.45
C CYS A 59 6.46 11.05 -21.06
N LYS A 60 6.43 12.11 -21.85
CA LYS A 60 7.61 12.82 -22.33
C LYS A 60 8.04 13.90 -21.35
N LEU A 61 9.37 14.01 -21.16
CA LEU A 61 9.98 14.98 -20.25
C LEU A 61 10.34 16.29 -20.96
N ASP A 62 10.05 17.41 -20.31
CA ASP A 62 10.68 18.70 -20.58
C ASP A 62 11.35 19.22 -19.30
N LEU A 63 12.67 19.08 -19.21
CA LEU A 63 13.47 19.53 -18.07
C LEU A 63 14.16 20.87 -18.29
N ASN A 64 14.10 21.42 -19.49
CA ASN A 64 14.80 22.65 -19.84
C ASN A 64 13.93 23.88 -19.66
N VAL A 65 12.78 23.93 -20.34
CA VAL A 65 11.94 25.13 -20.39
C VAL A 65 10.91 25.10 -19.28
N GLU A 66 10.05 24.12 -19.26
CA GLU A 66 8.86 24.14 -18.40
C GLU A 66 8.93 23.22 -17.19
N LYS A 67 9.98 22.36 -17.13
CA LYS A 67 10.15 21.39 -16.03
C LYS A 67 8.88 20.61 -15.79
N SER A 68 8.42 19.93 -16.83
CA SER A 68 7.12 19.27 -16.89
C SER A 68 7.20 17.88 -17.53
N ILE A 69 6.09 17.15 -17.45
CA ILE A 69 5.85 15.95 -18.23
C ILE A 69 4.56 16.08 -19.02
N ILE A 70 4.51 15.40 -20.17
CA ILE A 70 3.31 15.32 -21.01
C ILE A 70 2.94 13.85 -21.18
N PRO A 71 1.78 13.39 -20.66
CA PRO A 71 1.29 12.03 -20.89
C PRO A 71 0.94 11.80 -22.34
N VAL A 72 1.55 10.79 -22.95
CA VAL A 72 1.37 10.49 -24.39
C VAL A 72 0.64 9.17 -24.64
N ASN A 73 1.01 8.11 -23.93
CA ASN A 73 0.44 6.78 -24.10
C ASN A 73 -0.08 6.23 -22.80
N LEU A 74 -1.34 5.75 -22.79
CA LEU A 74 -1.88 5.01 -21.65
C LEU A 74 -1.24 3.61 -21.64
N VAL A 75 -0.52 3.29 -20.57
CA VAL A 75 0.14 1.99 -20.41
C VAL A 75 -0.84 0.97 -19.84
N ARG A 76 -1.50 1.30 -18.73
CA ARG A 76 -2.53 0.44 -18.13
C ARG A 76 -3.51 1.23 -17.26
N LYS A 77 -4.67 0.62 -17.05
CA LYS A 77 -5.68 1.08 -16.08
C LYS A 77 -5.54 0.30 -14.77
N LYS A 78 -6.11 0.84 -13.70
CA LYS A 78 -6.19 0.19 -12.40
C LYS A 78 -6.78 -1.21 -12.52
N ILE A 79 -6.14 -2.16 -11.88
CA ILE A 79 -6.72 -3.45 -11.55
C ILE A 79 -7.40 -3.31 -10.19
N ILE A 80 -8.64 -3.75 -10.09
CA ILE A 80 -9.35 -3.75 -8.80
C ILE A 80 -8.70 -4.81 -7.91
N LEU A 81 -8.00 -4.36 -6.89
CA LEU A 81 -7.44 -5.24 -5.87
C LEU A 81 -8.52 -5.67 -4.88
N PRO A 82 -8.37 -6.85 -4.25
CA PRO A 82 -9.22 -7.26 -3.13
C PRO A 82 -9.23 -6.20 -2.02
N ASP A 83 -10.37 -6.03 -1.35
CA ASP A 83 -10.50 -5.11 -0.23
C ASP A 83 -9.88 -5.72 1.03
N ILE A 84 -8.56 -5.68 1.11
CA ILE A 84 -7.78 -6.22 2.23
C ILE A 84 -7.22 -5.07 3.06
N TRP A 85 -7.49 -5.10 4.36
CA TRP A 85 -6.87 -4.22 5.35
C TRP A 85 -5.80 -4.98 6.12
N LEU A 86 -4.68 -4.34 6.39
CA LEU A 86 -3.70 -4.82 7.35
C LEU A 86 -3.83 -3.99 8.62
N CYS A 87 -4.30 -4.62 9.70
CA CYS A 87 -4.36 -4.06 11.04
C CYS A 87 -3.22 -4.67 11.86
N PHE A 88 -2.28 -3.85 12.32
CA PHE A 88 -1.13 -4.38 13.07
C PHE A 88 -0.88 -3.60 14.35
N ALA A 89 -0.57 -4.30 15.41
CA ALA A 89 -0.16 -3.70 16.67
C ALA A 89 1.18 -2.99 16.52
N LEU A 90 1.35 -1.82 17.14
CA LEU A 90 2.59 -1.06 17.03
C LEU A 90 3.79 -1.86 17.52
N ILE A 91 4.88 -1.76 16.80
CA ILE A 91 6.19 -2.37 17.08
C ILE A 91 7.28 -1.30 16.97
N LYS A 92 8.55 -1.67 17.10
CA LYS A 92 9.68 -0.73 16.94
C LYS A 92 9.60 -0.01 15.58
N ILE A 93 9.83 1.31 15.55
CA ILE A 93 9.68 2.18 14.36
C ILE A 93 10.42 1.64 13.13
N LYS A 94 11.64 1.14 13.29
CA LYS A 94 12.42 0.56 12.17
C LYS A 94 11.66 -0.60 11.50
N ASN A 95 11.06 -1.47 12.29
CA ASN A 95 10.33 -2.63 11.77
C ASN A 95 9.03 -2.21 11.10
N MET A 96 8.35 -1.16 11.63
CA MET A 96 7.14 -0.60 11.01
C MET A 96 7.44 0.02 9.64
N ASN A 97 8.57 0.73 9.49
CA ASN A 97 8.96 1.26 8.18
C ASN A 97 9.10 0.14 7.14
N ASN A 98 9.80 -0.94 7.49
CA ASN A 98 9.96 -2.10 6.61
C ASN A 98 8.62 -2.79 6.32
N LEU A 99 7.74 -2.89 7.33
CA LEU A 99 6.41 -3.47 7.15
C LEU A 99 5.58 -2.64 6.15
N VAL A 100 5.52 -1.31 6.34
CA VAL A 100 4.79 -0.42 5.44
C VAL A 100 5.32 -0.51 4.01
N GLU A 101 6.65 -0.55 3.83
CA GLU A 101 7.28 -0.75 2.53
C GLU A 101 6.80 -2.04 1.87
N LYS A 102 6.98 -3.18 2.53
CA LYS A 102 6.63 -4.50 1.94
C LYS A 102 5.14 -4.68 1.70
N ILE A 103 4.30 -4.19 2.59
CA ILE A 103 2.84 -4.26 2.41
C ILE A 103 2.37 -3.36 1.26
N SER A 104 3.02 -2.22 1.06
CA SER A 104 2.73 -1.34 -0.09
C SER A 104 3.15 -1.96 -1.42
N GLU A 105 4.26 -2.71 -1.45
CA GLU A 105 4.69 -3.49 -2.62
C GLU A 105 3.68 -4.60 -2.97
N ILE A 106 3.19 -5.34 -1.95
CA ILE A 106 2.22 -6.43 -2.12
C ILE A 106 0.85 -5.90 -2.58
N GLY A 107 0.45 -4.73 -2.09
CA GLY A 107 -0.80 -4.07 -2.43
C GLY A 107 -1.97 -4.49 -1.54
N VAL A 108 -2.17 -3.76 -0.45
CA VAL A 108 -3.39 -3.79 0.37
C VAL A 108 -4.18 -2.50 0.14
N LYS A 109 -5.47 -2.50 0.48
CA LYS A 109 -6.29 -1.30 0.37
C LYS A 109 -6.03 -0.32 1.50
N LYS A 110 -5.83 -0.81 2.73
CA LYS A 110 -5.65 0.02 3.92
C LYS A 110 -4.66 -0.59 4.91
N ILE A 111 -3.85 0.27 5.52
CA ILE A 111 -2.93 -0.05 6.61
C ILE A 111 -3.45 0.68 7.87
N VAL A 112 -3.71 -0.08 8.92
CA VAL A 112 -4.26 0.41 10.19
C VAL A 112 -3.28 0.08 11.33
N PRO A 113 -2.39 1.01 11.70
CA PRO A 113 -1.62 0.87 12.92
C PRO A 113 -2.52 0.92 14.14
N MET A 114 -2.34 0.05 15.12
CA MET A 114 -3.22 0.04 16.30
C MET A 114 -2.45 -0.18 17.60
N PHE A 115 -3.07 0.28 18.71
CA PHE A 115 -2.61 0.00 20.05
C PHE A 115 -3.38 -1.21 20.60
N SER A 116 -2.66 -2.26 20.96
CA SER A 116 -3.13 -3.38 21.78
C SER A 116 -2.51 -3.27 23.17
N GLU A 117 -2.88 -4.15 24.10
CA GLU A 117 -2.42 -4.07 25.48
C GLU A 117 -0.88 -4.11 25.58
N PHE A 118 -0.23 -5.01 24.86
CA PHE A 118 1.23 -5.19 24.92
C PHE A 118 2.00 -4.43 23.83
N SER A 119 1.34 -3.55 23.08
CA SER A 119 2.06 -2.73 22.11
C SER A 119 2.74 -1.51 22.77
N PRO A 120 3.91 -1.08 22.28
CA PRO A 120 4.59 0.10 22.81
C PRO A 120 3.77 1.37 22.57
N ARG A 121 3.75 2.28 23.55
CA ARG A 121 3.10 3.60 23.44
C ARG A 121 4.04 4.60 22.77
N ILE A 122 4.15 4.54 21.46
CA ILE A 122 5.03 5.38 20.67
C ILE A 122 4.24 6.23 19.68
N GLN A 123 4.74 7.42 19.41
CA GLN A 123 4.21 8.25 18.34
C GLN A 123 4.77 7.80 16.99
N ILE A 124 3.90 7.72 15.99
CA ILE A 124 4.28 7.42 14.61
C ILE A 124 4.03 8.62 13.71
N ASN A 125 4.91 8.81 12.76
CA ASN A 125 4.77 9.86 11.76
C ASN A 125 4.09 9.29 10.50
N ILE A 126 2.79 9.51 10.37
CA ILE A 126 1.99 9.05 9.24
C ILE A 126 2.48 9.60 7.90
N ASN A 127 2.97 10.84 7.87
CA ASN A 127 3.53 11.42 6.64
C ASN A 127 4.79 10.67 6.19
N ARG A 128 5.59 10.17 7.14
CA ARG A 128 6.73 9.29 6.82
C ARG A 128 6.26 7.96 6.23
N PHE A 129 5.22 7.34 6.79
CA PHE A 129 4.66 6.10 6.25
C PHE A 129 4.10 6.30 4.85
N LYS A 130 3.36 7.39 4.61
CA LYS A 130 2.88 7.74 3.27
C LYS A 130 4.04 7.88 2.27
N LYS A 131 5.13 8.54 2.67
CA LYS A 131 6.31 8.68 1.81
C LYS A 131 6.95 7.33 1.48
N ILE A 132 7.16 6.46 2.49
CA ILE A 132 7.69 5.11 2.30
C ILE A 132 6.79 4.30 1.35
N SER A 133 5.48 4.40 1.54
CA SER A 133 4.50 3.72 0.70
C SER A 133 4.56 4.18 -0.75
N ILE A 134 4.69 5.49 -1.01
CA ILE A 134 4.85 6.03 -2.36
C ILE A 134 6.14 5.50 -3.00
N GLU A 135 7.27 5.58 -2.30
CA GLU A 135 8.56 5.08 -2.77
C GLU A 135 8.48 3.58 -3.10
N ALA A 136 7.83 2.78 -2.24
CA ALA A 136 7.63 1.35 -2.46
C ALA A 136 6.78 1.05 -3.70
N VAL A 137 5.68 1.79 -3.90
CA VAL A 137 4.80 1.63 -5.06
C VAL A 137 5.47 2.11 -6.35
N GLU A 138 6.34 3.13 -6.29
CA GLU A 138 7.17 3.56 -7.43
C GLU A 138 8.17 2.48 -7.87
N GLN A 139 8.74 1.73 -6.92
CA GLN A 139 9.71 0.66 -7.20
C GLN A 139 9.08 -0.67 -7.58
N SER A 140 7.83 -0.91 -7.17
CA SER A 140 7.06 -2.10 -7.50
C SER A 140 6.18 -1.85 -8.74
N ASP A 141 5.63 -2.92 -9.31
CA ASP A 141 4.67 -2.79 -10.41
C ASP A 141 3.24 -2.47 -9.92
N SER A 142 3.05 -2.13 -8.65
CA SER A 142 1.74 -1.77 -8.11
C SER A 142 1.26 -0.41 -8.60
N LEU A 143 -0.05 -0.26 -8.83
CA LEU A 143 -0.72 1.03 -9.01
C LEU A 143 -1.49 1.43 -7.73
N SER A 144 -1.57 0.54 -6.74
CA SER A 144 -2.43 0.73 -5.58
C SER A 144 -1.61 1.29 -4.42
N LEU A 145 -1.77 2.58 -4.17
CA LEU A 145 -1.28 3.21 -2.95
C LEU A 145 -2.26 2.90 -1.82
N PRO A 146 -1.83 2.23 -0.73
CA PRO A 146 -2.71 1.97 0.40
C PRO A 146 -3.09 3.25 1.14
N GLU A 147 -4.31 3.30 1.63
CA GLU A 147 -4.70 4.28 2.64
C GLU A 147 -3.98 3.95 3.96
N ILE A 148 -3.39 4.93 4.62
CA ILE A 148 -2.75 4.76 5.92
C ILE A 148 -3.50 5.59 6.96
N SER A 149 -4.14 4.92 7.92
CA SER A 149 -4.89 5.60 8.98
C SER A 149 -3.98 6.11 10.10
N HIS A 150 -4.48 7.03 10.90
CA HIS A 150 -3.87 7.33 12.19
C HIS A 150 -3.99 6.12 13.11
N PRO A 151 -3.05 5.97 14.08
CA PRO A 151 -3.14 4.91 15.07
C PRO A 151 -4.44 5.03 15.87
N VAL A 152 -5.04 3.89 16.15
CA VAL A 152 -6.30 3.76 16.88
C VAL A 152 -6.17 2.65 17.93
N SER A 153 -6.91 2.69 19.01
CA SER A 153 -6.93 1.59 19.97
C SER A 153 -7.71 0.39 19.39
N LEU A 154 -7.32 -0.84 19.75
CA LEU A 154 -8.02 -2.04 19.31
C LEU A 154 -9.53 -2.02 19.65
N PRO A 155 -9.96 -1.65 20.87
CA PRO A 155 -11.37 -1.51 21.19
C PRO A 155 -12.09 -0.52 20.27
N GLU A 156 -11.54 0.68 20.10
CA GLU A 156 -12.13 1.73 19.26
C GLU A 156 -12.24 1.30 17.78
N LEU A 157 -11.23 0.60 17.26
CA LEU A 157 -11.25 0.06 15.89
C LEU A 157 -12.38 -0.96 15.71
N LEU A 158 -12.62 -1.81 16.70
CA LEU A 158 -13.62 -2.87 16.62
C LEU A 158 -15.02 -2.42 17.02
N GLU A 159 -15.17 -1.33 17.76
CA GLU A 159 -16.47 -0.75 18.12
C GLU A 159 -17.27 -0.35 16.87
N ASN A 160 -16.60 0.28 15.90
CA ASN A 160 -17.21 0.74 14.65
C ASN A 160 -16.87 -0.20 13.47
N TRP A 161 -16.78 -1.50 13.72
CA TRP A 161 -16.35 -2.47 12.72
C TRP A 161 -17.41 -2.73 11.65
N ASP A 162 -16.99 -2.73 10.37
CA ASP A 162 -17.82 -3.17 9.25
C ASP A 162 -18.07 -4.69 9.34
N ASN A 163 -19.28 -5.08 9.71
CA ASN A 163 -19.68 -6.49 9.91
C ASN A 163 -19.63 -7.34 8.62
N GLU A 164 -19.51 -6.72 7.44
CA GLU A 164 -19.27 -7.44 6.19
C GLU A 164 -17.78 -7.81 5.99
N ARG A 165 -16.89 -7.19 6.77
CA ARG A 165 -15.44 -7.41 6.69
C ARG A 165 -15.04 -8.55 7.61
N ILE A 166 -14.55 -9.62 7.02
CA ILE A 166 -14.06 -10.79 7.75
C ILE A 166 -12.69 -10.48 8.37
N ILE A 167 -12.53 -10.90 9.62
CA ILE A 167 -11.29 -10.78 10.36
C ILE A 167 -10.51 -12.08 10.28
N PHE A 168 -9.28 -12.00 9.82
CA PHE A 168 -8.27 -13.03 10.00
C PHE A 168 -7.35 -12.63 11.15
N LEU A 169 -7.57 -13.24 12.31
CA LEU A 169 -6.77 -12.99 13.50
C LEU A 169 -5.55 -13.92 13.50
N CYS A 170 -4.36 -13.36 13.28
CA CYS A 170 -3.11 -14.09 13.44
C CYS A 170 -2.82 -14.23 14.93
N ASP A 171 -3.03 -15.44 15.45
CA ASP A 171 -2.83 -15.77 16.88
C ASP A 171 -1.87 -16.97 17.00
N GLU A 172 -0.92 -16.85 17.90
CA GLU A 172 0.02 -17.94 18.20
C GLU A 172 -0.61 -19.03 19.09
N ILE A 173 -1.71 -18.69 19.79
CA ILE A 173 -2.45 -19.61 20.62
C ILE A 173 -3.64 -20.19 19.83
N GLY A 174 -3.41 -21.30 19.16
CA GLY A 174 -4.44 -21.96 18.36
C GLY A 174 -4.75 -21.20 17.07
N GLY A 175 -5.34 -21.88 16.16
CA GLY A 175 -5.72 -21.35 14.84
C GLY A 175 -5.64 -22.43 13.78
N ASN A 176 -6.41 -22.24 12.73
CA ASN A 176 -6.39 -23.11 11.57
C ASN A 176 -5.18 -22.76 10.68
N GLN A 177 -4.70 -23.76 9.93
CA GLN A 177 -3.71 -23.48 8.90
C GLN A 177 -4.27 -22.50 7.87
N ILE A 178 -3.43 -21.60 7.35
CA ILE A 178 -3.80 -20.56 6.37
C ILE A 178 -4.53 -21.14 5.14
N LEU A 179 -4.29 -22.40 4.79
CA LEU A 179 -4.97 -23.08 3.69
C LEU A 179 -6.49 -23.20 3.90
N SER A 180 -6.98 -23.24 5.14
CA SER A 180 -8.41 -23.27 5.43
C SER A 180 -9.11 -21.96 5.07
N ALA A 181 -8.39 -20.85 5.01
CA ALA A 181 -8.91 -19.54 4.61
C ALA A 181 -9.38 -19.50 3.13
N LYS A 182 -8.93 -20.44 2.27
CA LYS A 182 -9.31 -20.46 0.85
C LYS A 182 -10.81 -20.52 0.60
N LYS A 183 -11.57 -21.23 1.44
CA LYS A 183 -13.04 -21.30 1.32
C LYS A 183 -13.64 -19.93 1.63
N ILE A 184 -13.20 -19.29 2.72
CA ILE A 184 -13.69 -18.02 3.21
C ILE A 184 -13.42 -16.90 2.18
N ILE A 185 -12.21 -16.88 1.60
CA ILE A 185 -11.82 -15.87 0.59
C ILE A 185 -12.69 -15.94 -0.66
N LYS A 186 -13.27 -17.09 -1.00
CA LYS A 186 -14.19 -17.23 -2.13
C LYS A 186 -15.58 -16.65 -1.86
N GLU A 187 -16.01 -16.65 -0.60
CA GLU A 187 -17.38 -16.23 -0.20
C GLU A 187 -17.47 -14.74 0.09
N TYR A 188 -16.38 -14.14 0.55
CA TYR A 188 -16.35 -12.75 0.99
C TYR A 188 -15.43 -11.90 0.11
N LYS A 189 -15.67 -10.59 0.11
CA LYS A 189 -14.91 -9.61 -0.69
C LYS A 189 -14.10 -8.64 0.13
N LYS A 190 -14.37 -8.52 1.43
CA LYS A 190 -13.74 -7.59 2.36
C LYS A 190 -13.07 -8.36 3.48
N PHE A 191 -11.80 -8.12 3.67
CA PHE A 191 -10.98 -8.81 4.68
C PHE A 191 -10.17 -7.83 5.51
N ALA A 192 -9.83 -8.23 6.73
CA ALA A 192 -8.81 -7.58 7.53
C ALA A 192 -7.92 -8.65 8.18
N ILE A 193 -6.62 -8.44 8.08
CA ILE A 193 -5.63 -9.29 8.71
C ILE A 193 -5.16 -8.56 9.96
N PHE A 194 -5.33 -9.17 11.13
CA PHE A 194 -4.90 -8.62 12.41
C PHE A 194 -3.65 -9.31 12.88
N ILE A 195 -2.59 -8.53 13.10
CA ILE A 195 -1.29 -9.00 13.59
C ILE A 195 -1.02 -8.34 14.95
N GLY A 196 -0.83 -9.17 15.97
CA GLY A 196 -0.57 -8.74 17.35
C GLY A 196 0.83 -8.17 17.56
N PRO A 197 1.10 -7.67 18.76
CA PRO A 197 2.43 -7.20 19.16
C PRO A 197 3.39 -8.36 19.39
N VAL A 198 4.67 -8.05 19.61
CA VAL A 198 5.71 -9.07 19.90
C VAL A 198 5.37 -9.94 21.11
N GLY A 199 4.66 -9.40 22.09
CA GLY A 199 4.20 -10.14 23.27
C GLY A 199 2.91 -10.94 23.08
N GLY A 200 2.39 -11.04 21.84
CA GLY A 200 1.12 -11.71 21.54
C GLY A 200 -0.12 -10.89 21.95
N TRP A 201 -1.28 -11.48 21.77
CA TRP A 201 -2.55 -10.89 22.17
C TRP A 201 -2.82 -11.18 23.66
N SER A 202 -3.27 -10.18 24.40
CA SER A 202 -3.74 -10.38 25.79
C SER A 202 -5.09 -11.10 25.81
N PHE A 203 -5.53 -11.52 26.99
CA PHE A 203 -6.87 -12.08 27.17
C PHE A 203 -7.95 -11.04 26.84
N ALA A 204 -7.75 -9.79 27.27
CA ALA A 204 -8.65 -8.68 26.98
C ALA A 204 -8.71 -8.38 25.48
N ASP A 205 -7.54 -8.30 24.80
CA ASP A 205 -7.49 -8.10 23.36
C ASP A 205 -8.29 -9.15 22.60
N ARG A 206 -8.13 -10.45 22.96
CA ARG A 206 -8.89 -11.55 22.35
C ARG A 206 -10.39 -11.43 22.56
N GLY A 207 -10.80 -10.91 23.72
CA GLY A 207 -12.21 -10.68 24.07
C GLY A 207 -12.93 -9.75 23.09
N HIS A 208 -12.26 -8.73 22.56
CA HIS A 208 -12.84 -7.78 21.62
C HIS A 208 -13.21 -8.37 20.25
N PHE A 209 -12.72 -9.56 19.92
CA PHE A 209 -13.04 -10.23 18.66
C PHE A 209 -14.23 -11.19 18.74
N ASN A 210 -14.76 -11.47 19.94
CA ASN A 210 -15.77 -12.53 20.16
C ASN A 210 -17.08 -12.29 19.37
N ASP A 211 -17.54 -11.04 19.28
CA ASP A 211 -18.78 -10.68 18.60
C ASP A 211 -18.57 -10.34 17.12
N LYS A 212 -17.37 -10.61 16.58
CA LYS A 212 -17.01 -10.31 15.20
C LYS A 212 -16.86 -11.59 14.38
N LYS A 213 -17.07 -11.49 13.06
CA LYS A 213 -16.79 -12.59 12.13
C LYS A 213 -15.28 -12.83 12.04
N THR A 214 -14.74 -13.53 13.01
CA THR A 214 -13.31 -13.75 13.20
C THR A 214 -12.92 -15.19 12.94
N TYR A 215 -11.87 -15.36 12.13
CA TYR A 215 -11.21 -16.64 11.87
C TYR A 215 -9.77 -16.55 12.39
N LYS A 216 -9.45 -17.41 13.37
CA LYS A 216 -8.08 -17.52 13.87
C LYS A 216 -7.20 -18.26 12.89
N ILE A 217 -6.04 -17.72 12.60
CA ILE A 217 -5.04 -18.30 11.69
C ILE A 217 -3.73 -18.42 12.45
N SER A 218 -3.12 -19.62 12.36
CA SER A 218 -1.74 -19.83 12.75
C SER A 218 -0.82 -19.55 11.55
N LEU A 219 0.23 -18.82 11.78
CA LEU A 219 1.28 -18.55 10.76
C LEU A 219 2.47 -19.53 10.87
N GLY A 220 2.44 -20.49 11.78
CA GLY A 220 3.48 -21.45 12.05
C GLY A 220 4.15 -21.20 13.38
#